data_3493135be97a69831908858a75600ceb
#
_entry.id   3493135be97a69831908858a75600ceb
#
_cell.length_a   1.000
_cell.length_b   1.000
_cell.length_c   1.000
_cell.angle_alpha   90.00
_cell.angle_beta   90.00
_cell.angle_gamma   90.00
#
_symmetry.space_group_name_H-M   'P 1'
#
loop_
_entity.id
_entity.type
_entity.pdbx_description
1 polymer ?
#
loop_
_entity_poly.entity_id
_entity_poly.type
_entity_poly.pdbx_seq_one_letter_code
_entity_poly.pdbx_strand_id
1 'polypeptide(L)'
;SPLDDQTEKEEENKPLSTVTMAVLRGGSYDPDPGDSIRLHKKDDTGRVSHKIKYTEDAEDGHWIDIPSPAAGTPQFAVGDPVYLLQTKSMSKRYKHVLPDNLSTYRQQPGAEELPILDLTPTDKESLAFFPEGLYVQVSTVTDMFAVQAENPVRVILELNSESIADLKKKVTLPFSKKQIYLSLDPFCPAALEDELAELLSFLVDEGFKNWVVNNPAHITMLRGKQVHLIGGPYLYTFNRWAVSWLENQNVQVFISPLENSRRNLEATYEMSQRGRVLVPIFAYPALFRMRFKLPTSYDFTFFSDKEGLTFKALYTPDGSFVMPENPFSIVDKVQFLKKAGFTHYLIDMSKTHVHKKHFRQIVSAMMKNQILPDTGIFNWKDGFYSPEKMEEYKQAQERAGDKKTAGKTKGQQSGKTGTAKNKASNQGNKPK
;
A
#
# COMPACT_ATOMS: atom_id res chain seq x y z
N SER A 1 -4.13 -67.02 29.31
CA SER A 1 -3.05 -66.82 30.26
C SER A 1 -2.04 -65.88 29.68
N PRO A 2 -1.62 -65.00 30.46
CA PRO A 2 -0.93 -63.77 30.07
C PRO A 2 0.55 -63.87 30.32
N LEU A 3 1.30 -63.04 29.71
CA LEU A 3 2.60 -62.62 30.21
C LEU A 3 2.80 -61.18 29.98
N ASP A 4 2.82 -60.45 31.08
CA ASP A 4 3.33 -59.12 31.22
C ASP A 4 4.75 -59.01 30.67
N ASP A 5 4.99 -58.00 29.89
CA ASP A 5 6.35 -57.52 29.66
C ASP A 5 6.40 -56.04 29.93
N GLN A 6 6.83 -55.72 31.14
CA GLN A 6 7.18 -54.38 31.58
C GLN A 6 8.49 -54.00 30.92
N THR A 7 8.43 -53.17 29.92
CA THR A 7 9.61 -52.41 29.49
C THR A 7 9.54 -51.04 30.15
N GLU A 8 10.19 -50.93 31.28
CA GLU A 8 10.62 -49.65 31.85
C GLU A 8 11.51 -48.95 30.81
N LYS A 9 10.97 -47.92 30.18
CA LYS A 9 11.80 -47.00 29.44
C LYS A 9 12.48 -46.09 30.44
N GLU A 10 13.77 -46.25 30.56
CA GLU A 10 14.68 -45.32 31.18
C GLU A 10 14.38 -43.91 30.63
N GLU A 11 13.86 -43.02 31.48
CA GLU A 11 13.83 -41.58 31.22
C GLU A 11 15.31 -41.13 31.23
N GLU A 12 15.85 -40.98 30.03
CA GLU A 12 17.10 -40.27 29.80
C GLU A 12 17.00 -38.89 30.44
N ASN A 13 17.84 -38.68 31.42
CA ASN A 13 18.06 -37.43 32.15
C ASN A 13 18.47 -36.32 31.17
N LYS A 14 17.49 -35.67 30.51
CA LYS A 14 17.74 -34.44 29.76
C LYS A 14 18.19 -33.37 30.76
N PRO A 15 19.33 -32.73 30.54
CA PRO A 15 19.77 -31.65 31.41
C PRO A 15 18.64 -30.61 31.49
N LEU A 16 18.30 -30.22 32.73
CA LEU A 16 17.36 -29.15 33.01
C LEU A 16 17.77 -27.95 32.17
N SER A 17 17.00 -27.63 31.13
CA SER A 17 17.22 -26.42 30.37
C SER A 17 16.92 -25.25 31.30
N THR A 18 17.93 -24.49 31.67
CA THR A 18 17.81 -23.28 32.45
C THR A 18 16.90 -22.32 31.67
N VAL A 19 15.69 -22.13 32.19
CA VAL A 19 14.72 -21.16 31.62
C VAL A 19 15.17 -19.80 32.14
N THR A 20 15.40 -18.87 31.22
CA THR A 20 15.69 -17.47 31.57
C THR A 20 14.36 -16.75 31.83
N MET A 21 14.26 -16.10 32.98
CA MET A 21 13.06 -15.37 33.39
C MET A 21 13.35 -13.87 33.44
N ALA A 22 12.33 -13.07 33.12
CA ALA A 22 12.38 -11.61 33.27
C ALA A 22 11.06 -11.07 33.82
N VAL A 23 11.11 -9.96 34.53
CA VAL A 23 9.92 -9.24 34.98
C VAL A 23 9.50 -8.27 33.88
N LEU A 24 8.30 -8.46 33.36
CA LEU A 24 7.64 -7.52 32.43
C LEU A 24 6.92 -6.45 33.27
N ARG A 25 7.26 -5.20 33.06
CA ARG A 25 6.68 -4.06 33.78
C ARG A 25 5.99 -3.09 32.81
N GLY A 26 4.92 -2.48 33.27
CA GLY A 26 4.13 -1.52 32.50
C GLY A 26 3.23 -2.17 31.46
N GLY A 27 2.39 -1.34 30.84
CA GLY A 27 1.35 -1.82 29.94
C GLY A 27 0.03 -2.10 30.68
N SER A 28 -1.03 -2.34 29.92
CA SER A 28 -2.39 -2.62 30.43
C SER A 28 -2.85 -4.05 30.16
N TYR A 29 -1.93 -4.92 29.76
CA TYR A 29 -2.24 -6.30 29.40
C TYR A 29 -1.48 -7.28 30.27
N ASP A 30 -2.21 -8.20 30.88
CA ASP A 30 -1.65 -9.28 31.69
C ASP A 30 -1.32 -10.48 30.79
N PRO A 31 -0.04 -10.86 30.66
CA PRO A 31 0.37 -11.90 29.71
C PRO A 31 -0.03 -13.29 30.20
N ASP A 32 -0.51 -14.11 29.25
CA ASP A 32 -0.88 -15.53 29.48
C ASP A 32 0.13 -16.50 28.81
N PRO A 33 0.33 -17.69 29.38
CA PRO A 33 1.04 -18.75 28.69
C PRO A 33 0.39 -19.07 27.34
N GLY A 34 1.17 -18.97 26.26
CA GLY A 34 0.71 -19.14 24.89
C GLY A 34 0.60 -17.82 24.11
N ASP A 35 0.78 -16.70 24.75
CA ASP A 35 0.89 -15.40 24.07
C ASP A 35 2.23 -15.29 23.33
N SER A 36 2.23 -14.56 22.24
CA SER A 36 3.44 -14.30 21.46
C SER A 36 3.89 -12.86 21.67
N ILE A 37 5.12 -12.69 22.06
CA ILE A 37 5.75 -11.40 22.31
C ILE A 37 6.98 -11.20 21.40
N ARG A 38 7.43 -9.98 21.31
CA ARG A 38 8.69 -9.62 20.68
C ARG A 38 9.50 -8.74 21.60
N LEU A 39 10.68 -9.23 21.94
CA LEU A 39 11.68 -8.47 22.67
C LEU A 39 12.48 -7.63 21.65
N HIS A 40 12.68 -6.38 21.96
CA HIS A 40 13.49 -5.43 21.18
C HIS A 40 14.62 -4.90 22.04
N LYS A 41 15.79 -4.75 21.44
CA LYS A 41 16.84 -3.95 22.06
C LYS A 41 16.49 -2.47 21.95
N LYS A 42 16.70 -1.73 23.02
CA LYS A 42 16.42 -0.29 23.08
C LYS A 42 17.16 0.52 21.98
N ASP A 43 18.32 0.03 21.56
CA ASP A 43 19.15 0.60 20.51
C ASP A 43 18.81 0.08 19.09
N ASP A 44 17.71 -0.67 18.95
CA ASP A 44 17.24 -1.34 17.72
C ASP A 44 18.26 -2.26 17.04
N THR A 45 19.30 -2.70 17.75
CA THR A 45 20.34 -3.60 17.21
C THR A 45 19.89 -5.06 17.13
N GLY A 46 18.77 -5.42 17.77
CA GLY A 46 18.27 -6.78 17.73
C GLY A 46 16.85 -6.95 18.24
N ARG A 47 16.18 -7.98 17.71
CA ARG A 47 14.82 -8.35 18.10
C ARG A 47 14.62 -9.87 17.98
N VAL A 48 13.85 -10.42 18.91
CA VAL A 48 13.49 -11.84 18.92
C VAL A 48 12.02 -12.00 19.25
N SER A 49 11.29 -12.81 18.49
CA SER A 49 9.93 -13.21 18.84
C SER A 49 9.97 -14.46 19.71
N HIS A 50 9.14 -14.48 20.75
CA HIS A 50 9.05 -15.57 21.70
C HIS A 50 7.60 -15.88 22.01
N LYS A 51 7.29 -17.14 22.23
CA LYS A 51 6.00 -17.59 22.72
C LYS A 51 6.12 -17.90 24.19
N ILE A 52 5.40 -17.16 25.02
CA ILE A 52 5.40 -17.33 26.48
C ILE A 52 4.92 -18.74 26.83
N LYS A 53 5.68 -19.41 27.65
CA LYS A 53 5.33 -20.73 28.17
C LYS A 53 4.92 -20.68 29.63
N TYR A 54 5.47 -19.71 30.35
CA TYR A 54 5.29 -19.55 31.79
C TYR A 54 5.05 -18.08 32.14
N THR A 55 4.09 -17.82 33.04
CA THR A 55 3.83 -16.53 33.65
C THR A 55 3.55 -16.68 35.12
N GLU A 56 3.98 -15.71 35.93
CA GLU A 56 3.71 -15.61 37.37
C GLU A 56 3.60 -14.16 37.76
N ASP A 57 2.75 -13.84 38.73
CA ASP A 57 2.64 -12.48 39.22
C ASP A 57 3.92 -12.06 39.97
N ALA A 58 4.34 -10.84 39.75
CA ALA A 58 5.42 -10.17 40.48
C ALA A 58 4.85 -8.98 41.24
N GLU A 59 5.63 -8.42 42.19
CA GLU A 59 5.19 -7.30 43.01
C GLU A 59 4.74 -6.08 42.21
N ASP A 60 5.36 -5.82 41.04
CA ASP A 60 5.09 -4.69 40.17
C ASP A 60 5.07 -5.09 38.67
N GLY A 61 4.47 -6.24 38.34
CA GLY A 61 4.39 -6.75 36.97
C GLY A 61 4.22 -8.25 36.90
N HIS A 62 4.76 -8.87 35.84
CA HIS A 62 4.63 -10.31 35.61
C HIS A 62 5.97 -10.94 35.26
N TRP A 63 6.32 -12.04 35.93
CA TRP A 63 7.39 -12.91 35.50
C TRP A 63 6.99 -13.61 34.22
N ILE A 64 7.84 -13.59 33.22
CA ILE A 64 7.69 -14.33 31.98
C ILE A 64 8.98 -15.04 31.62
N ASP A 65 8.86 -16.17 30.93
CA ASP A 65 10.01 -16.80 30.31
C ASP A 65 10.44 -16.05 29.05
N ILE A 66 11.73 -15.89 28.88
CA ILE A 66 12.34 -15.26 27.70
C ILE A 66 13.33 -16.22 27.03
N PRO A 67 13.68 -16.01 25.76
CA PRO A 67 14.69 -16.85 25.10
C PRO A 67 16.00 -16.82 25.86
N SER A 68 16.54 -18.01 26.16
CA SER A 68 17.86 -18.13 26.75
C SER A 68 18.94 -17.57 25.81
N PRO A 69 19.96 -16.90 26.33
CA PRO A 69 21.08 -16.44 25.54
C PRO A 69 21.73 -17.60 24.77
N ALA A 70 21.74 -17.49 23.45
CA ALA A 70 22.41 -18.46 22.59
C ALA A 70 23.33 -17.72 21.63
N ALA A 71 24.34 -18.42 21.11
CA ALA A 71 25.24 -17.81 20.13
C ALA A 71 24.45 -17.31 18.91
N GLY A 72 24.60 -16.02 18.58
CA GLY A 72 23.90 -15.36 17.47
C GLY A 72 22.52 -14.78 17.80
N THR A 73 22.03 -14.90 19.04
CA THR A 73 20.81 -14.22 19.50
C THR A 73 21.16 -12.92 20.25
N PRO A 74 20.34 -11.85 20.07
CA PRO A 74 20.54 -10.63 20.84
C PRO A 74 20.42 -10.89 22.34
N GLN A 75 21.33 -10.32 23.13
CA GLN A 75 21.20 -10.32 24.60
C GLN A 75 20.34 -9.13 25.02
N PHE A 76 19.24 -9.41 25.71
CA PHE A 76 18.33 -8.39 26.23
C PHE A 76 18.74 -7.96 27.64
N ALA A 77 18.48 -6.70 27.96
CA ALA A 77 18.81 -6.08 29.23
C ALA A 77 17.55 -5.42 29.85
N VAL A 78 17.66 -5.09 31.12
CA VAL A 78 16.61 -4.34 31.80
C VAL A 78 16.39 -2.98 31.10
N GLY A 79 15.12 -2.68 30.77
CA GLY A 79 14.72 -1.48 30.03
C GLY A 79 14.58 -1.69 28.52
N ASP A 80 14.85 -2.87 28.00
CA ASP A 80 14.52 -3.23 26.62
C ASP A 80 13.00 -3.41 26.48
N PRO A 81 12.36 -2.83 25.44
CA PRO A 81 10.91 -2.92 25.25
C PRO A 81 10.45 -4.31 24.82
N VAL A 82 9.28 -4.69 25.33
CA VAL A 82 8.58 -5.92 24.95
C VAL A 82 7.24 -5.56 24.32
N TYR A 83 6.97 -6.11 23.15
CA TYR A 83 5.74 -5.87 22.42
C TYR A 83 4.89 -7.14 22.36
N LEU A 84 3.61 -7.03 22.66
CA LEU A 84 2.63 -8.09 22.44
C LEU A 84 2.37 -8.21 20.94
N LEU A 85 2.59 -9.39 20.36
CA LEU A 85 2.31 -9.67 18.95
C LEU A 85 0.93 -10.29 18.76
N GLN A 86 0.62 -11.28 19.61
CA GLN A 86 -0.63 -12.04 19.51
C GLN A 86 -0.96 -12.68 20.84
N THR A 87 -2.21 -12.55 21.25
CA THR A 87 -2.70 -13.25 22.45
C THR A 87 -3.12 -14.68 22.12
N LYS A 88 -3.03 -15.56 23.11
CA LYS A 88 -3.56 -16.93 23.03
C LYS A 88 -5.04 -16.96 22.65
N SER A 89 -5.81 -16.02 23.18
CA SER A 89 -7.23 -15.87 22.87
C SER A 89 -7.48 -15.48 21.41
N MET A 90 -6.63 -14.62 20.83
CA MET A 90 -6.72 -14.25 19.41
C MET A 90 -6.37 -15.45 18.51
N SER A 91 -5.37 -16.26 18.84
CA SER A 91 -5.00 -17.44 18.05
C SER A 91 -6.07 -18.52 18.10
N LYS A 92 -6.85 -18.61 19.17
CA LYS A 92 -7.98 -19.54 19.29
C LYS A 92 -9.25 -19.06 18.56
N ARG A 93 -9.44 -17.74 18.42
CA ARG A 93 -10.63 -17.13 17.84
C ARG A 93 -10.94 -17.64 16.42
N TYR A 94 -9.91 -18.01 15.66
CA TYR A 94 -10.05 -18.45 14.28
C TYR A 94 -9.93 -19.98 14.08
N LYS A 95 -9.58 -20.72 15.11
CA LYS A 95 -9.37 -22.19 15.01
C LYS A 95 -10.63 -22.98 14.65
N HIS A 96 -11.82 -22.40 14.85
CA HIS A 96 -13.11 -23.05 14.57
C HIS A 96 -13.99 -22.21 13.64
N VAL A 97 -13.50 -21.06 13.14
CA VAL A 97 -14.24 -20.19 12.25
C VAL A 97 -13.98 -20.54 10.79
N LEU A 98 -12.76 -20.99 10.48
CA LEU A 98 -12.43 -21.47 9.15
C LEU A 98 -12.42 -23.00 9.15
N PRO A 99 -13.02 -23.63 8.14
CA PRO A 99 -12.92 -25.08 7.94
C PRO A 99 -11.47 -25.51 7.82
N ASP A 100 -11.14 -26.69 8.35
CA ASP A 100 -9.79 -27.27 8.25
C ASP A 100 -9.35 -27.47 6.79
N ASN A 101 -10.31 -27.65 5.90
CA ASN A 101 -10.06 -27.80 4.47
C ASN A 101 -10.84 -26.74 3.69
N LEU A 102 -10.12 -25.79 3.12
CA LEU A 102 -10.68 -24.73 2.26
C LEU A 102 -10.84 -25.17 0.79
N SER A 103 -10.42 -26.39 0.42
CA SER A 103 -10.50 -26.86 -0.96
C SER A 103 -11.95 -26.99 -1.47
N THR A 104 -12.88 -27.28 -0.55
CA THR A 104 -14.33 -27.35 -0.88
C THR A 104 -14.93 -26.00 -1.26
N TYR A 105 -14.26 -24.90 -0.89
CA TYR A 105 -14.66 -23.52 -1.25
C TYR A 105 -13.88 -22.99 -2.46
N ARG A 106 -12.91 -23.74 -2.96
CA ARG A 106 -12.28 -23.44 -4.23
C ARG A 106 -13.25 -23.84 -5.34
N GLN A 107 -14.04 -22.90 -5.78
CA GLN A 107 -14.67 -23.03 -7.08
C GLN A 107 -13.54 -23.07 -8.11
N GLN A 108 -13.40 -24.19 -8.80
CA GLN A 108 -12.65 -24.18 -10.05
C GLN A 108 -13.37 -23.19 -10.95
N PRO A 109 -12.70 -22.22 -11.58
CA PRO A 109 -13.33 -21.45 -12.62
C PRO A 109 -13.92 -22.46 -13.59
N GLY A 110 -15.24 -22.39 -13.79
CA GLY A 110 -15.91 -23.21 -14.79
C GLY A 110 -15.24 -23.00 -16.14
N ALA A 111 -15.44 -23.91 -17.06
CA ALA A 111 -15.00 -23.75 -18.45
C ALA A 111 -15.76 -22.60 -19.17
N GLU A 112 -16.57 -21.84 -18.46
CA GLU A 112 -17.22 -20.64 -18.95
C GLU A 112 -16.17 -19.57 -19.22
N GLU A 113 -16.11 -19.11 -20.45
CA GLU A 113 -15.31 -17.95 -20.82
C GLU A 113 -15.74 -16.76 -19.96
N LEU A 114 -14.77 -16.11 -19.32
CA LEU A 114 -15.06 -14.88 -18.61
C LEU A 114 -15.65 -13.86 -19.58
N PRO A 115 -16.75 -13.17 -19.20
CA PRO A 115 -17.37 -12.21 -20.09
C PRO A 115 -16.36 -11.11 -20.45
N ILE A 116 -16.31 -10.75 -21.72
CA ILE A 116 -15.54 -9.59 -22.18
C ILE A 116 -16.25 -8.34 -21.64
N LEU A 117 -15.52 -7.55 -20.88
CA LEU A 117 -16.04 -6.28 -20.36
C LEU A 117 -15.73 -5.16 -21.35
N ASP A 118 -16.76 -4.64 -21.97
CA ASP A 118 -16.67 -3.44 -22.79
C ASP A 118 -16.81 -2.21 -21.90
N LEU A 119 -15.72 -1.50 -21.71
CA LEU A 119 -15.73 -0.21 -21.02
C LEU A 119 -16.23 0.88 -21.99
N THR A 120 -16.87 1.89 -21.43
CA THR A 120 -17.40 3.02 -22.21
C THR A 120 -16.27 3.79 -22.90
N PRO A 121 -16.34 4.02 -24.22
CA PRO A 121 -15.39 4.87 -24.93
C PRO A 121 -15.42 6.33 -24.43
N THR A 122 -14.35 7.06 -24.70
CA THR A 122 -14.30 8.51 -24.44
C THR A 122 -15.25 9.23 -25.39
N ASP A 123 -16.25 9.89 -24.82
CA ASP A 123 -17.09 10.85 -25.54
C ASP A 123 -16.81 12.26 -25.02
N LYS A 124 -16.24 13.10 -25.88
CA LYS A 124 -15.81 14.46 -25.52
C LYS A 124 -16.98 15.40 -25.16
N GLU A 125 -18.15 15.19 -25.70
CA GLU A 125 -19.32 16.02 -25.40
C GLU A 125 -19.87 15.71 -24.02
N SER A 126 -20.07 14.43 -23.70
CA SER A 126 -20.53 13.99 -22.38
C SER A 126 -19.48 14.28 -21.28
N LEU A 127 -18.20 14.35 -21.65
CA LEU A 127 -17.08 14.63 -20.74
C LEU A 127 -16.58 16.07 -20.83
N ALA A 128 -17.40 17.03 -21.25
CA ALA A 128 -17.03 18.45 -21.29
C ALA A 128 -16.59 19.01 -19.93
N PHE A 129 -17.04 18.42 -18.82
CA PHE A 129 -16.57 18.75 -17.48
C PHE A 129 -15.12 18.32 -17.23
N PHE A 130 -14.59 17.35 -18.02
CA PHE A 130 -13.25 16.74 -17.86
C PHE A 130 -12.38 17.00 -19.13
N PRO A 131 -11.93 18.26 -19.36
CA PRO A 131 -11.12 18.62 -20.53
C PRO A 131 -9.70 18.07 -20.44
N GLU A 132 -9.11 17.83 -21.60
CA GLU A 132 -7.70 17.46 -21.72
C GLU A 132 -6.77 18.54 -21.15
N GLY A 133 -5.67 18.14 -20.51
CA GLY A 133 -4.65 19.06 -20.02
C GLY A 133 -4.15 18.77 -18.62
N LEU A 134 -3.62 19.81 -18.00
CA LEU A 134 -3.02 19.77 -16.68
C LEU A 134 -4.07 20.01 -15.59
N TYR A 135 -4.13 19.08 -14.66
CA TYR A 135 -4.89 19.13 -13.41
C TYR A 135 -3.94 19.33 -12.25
N VAL A 136 -4.34 20.09 -11.25
CA VAL A 136 -3.55 20.29 -10.04
C VAL A 136 -4.39 20.01 -8.82
N GLN A 137 -3.88 19.19 -7.90
CA GLN A 137 -4.52 18.93 -6.62
C GLN A 137 -3.82 19.72 -5.52
N VAL A 138 -4.58 20.36 -4.64
CA VAL A 138 -4.11 21.16 -3.51
C VAL A 138 -4.98 20.90 -2.27
N SER A 139 -4.47 21.22 -1.07
CA SER A 139 -5.22 21.03 0.18
C SER A 139 -5.89 22.28 0.71
N THR A 140 -5.50 23.48 0.25
CA THR A 140 -6.02 24.75 0.78
C THR A 140 -6.46 25.69 -0.34
N VAL A 141 -7.37 26.62 -0.01
CA VAL A 141 -7.75 27.69 -0.93
C VAL A 141 -6.56 28.63 -1.21
N THR A 142 -5.69 28.84 -0.23
CA THR A 142 -4.45 29.62 -0.40
C THR A 142 -3.55 29.02 -1.47
N ASP A 143 -3.39 27.70 -1.48
CA ASP A 143 -2.58 27.03 -2.48
C ASP A 143 -3.19 27.07 -3.89
N MET A 144 -4.51 27.21 -4.01
CA MET A 144 -5.16 27.46 -5.30
C MET A 144 -4.68 28.77 -5.95
N PHE A 145 -4.46 29.84 -5.16
CA PHE A 145 -3.88 31.08 -5.67
C PHE A 145 -2.42 30.92 -6.12
N ALA A 146 -1.68 30.00 -5.47
CA ALA A 146 -0.30 29.74 -5.84
C ALA A 146 -0.17 29.05 -7.21
N VAL A 147 -1.13 28.20 -7.58
CA VAL A 147 -1.11 27.44 -8.84
C VAL A 147 -1.82 28.14 -10.00
N GLN A 148 -2.61 29.18 -9.75
CA GLN A 148 -3.43 29.86 -10.74
C GLN A 148 -2.62 30.40 -11.93
N ALA A 149 -1.41 30.89 -11.68
CA ALA A 149 -0.57 31.53 -12.70
C ALA A 149 -0.15 30.59 -13.84
N GLU A 150 -0.14 29.29 -13.61
CA GLU A 150 0.23 28.28 -14.62
C GLU A 150 -1.02 27.75 -15.38
N ASN A 151 -2.19 28.33 -15.16
CA ASN A 151 -3.44 28.06 -15.88
C ASN A 151 -3.79 26.56 -16.01
N PRO A 152 -3.87 25.78 -14.91
CA PRO A 152 -4.35 24.42 -15.00
C PRO A 152 -5.81 24.42 -15.51
N VAL A 153 -6.16 23.39 -16.30
CA VAL A 153 -7.53 23.28 -16.84
C VAL A 153 -8.56 23.07 -15.74
N ARG A 154 -8.16 22.39 -14.66
CA ARG A 154 -8.96 22.15 -13.46
C ARG A 154 -8.07 22.13 -12.22
N VAL A 155 -8.69 22.45 -11.08
CA VAL A 155 -8.06 22.35 -9.76
C VAL A 155 -8.90 21.39 -8.91
N ILE A 156 -8.24 20.46 -8.27
CA ILE A 156 -8.82 19.53 -7.30
C ILE A 156 -8.50 20.09 -5.91
N LEU A 157 -9.50 20.42 -5.13
CA LEU A 157 -9.37 20.87 -3.73
C LEU A 157 -9.73 19.72 -2.80
N GLU A 158 -8.80 19.28 -1.97
CA GLU A 158 -9.11 18.31 -0.91
C GLU A 158 -10.05 18.94 0.13
N LEU A 159 -11.12 18.25 0.48
CA LEU A 159 -11.98 18.61 1.60
C LEU A 159 -11.33 18.15 2.91
N ASN A 160 -10.88 19.12 3.67
CA ASN A 160 -10.31 18.98 5.00
C ASN A 160 -10.84 20.08 5.91
N SER A 161 -10.52 20.09 7.19
CA SER A 161 -11.03 21.08 8.15
C SER A 161 -10.82 22.52 7.71
N GLU A 162 -9.68 22.86 7.09
CA GLU A 162 -9.35 24.21 6.65
C GLU A 162 -10.16 24.60 5.41
N SER A 163 -10.10 23.80 4.34
CA SER A 163 -10.80 24.08 3.09
C SER A 163 -12.32 24.12 3.27
N ILE A 164 -12.87 23.24 4.12
CA ILE A 164 -14.30 23.24 4.48
C ILE A 164 -14.68 24.54 5.18
N ALA A 165 -13.86 25.00 6.12
CA ALA A 165 -14.11 26.26 6.82
C ALA A 165 -14.11 27.45 5.86
N ASP A 166 -13.18 27.48 4.91
CA ASP A 166 -13.09 28.52 3.88
C ASP A 166 -14.30 28.50 2.94
N LEU A 167 -14.71 27.31 2.48
CA LEU A 167 -15.89 27.16 1.61
C LEU A 167 -17.18 27.56 2.33
N LYS A 168 -17.34 27.22 3.62
CA LYS A 168 -18.48 27.64 4.44
C LYS A 168 -18.52 29.16 4.64
N LYS A 169 -17.36 29.81 4.78
CA LYS A 169 -17.23 31.26 4.85
C LYS A 169 -17.40 31.96 3.50
N LYS A 170 -17.51 31.20 2.41
CA LYS A 170 -17.64 31.74 1.03
C LYS A 170 -16.48 32.65 0.66
N VAL A 171 -15.27 32.33 1.02
CA VAL A 171 -14.08 33.07 0.65
C VAL A 171 -13.94 33.17 -0.87
N THR A 172 -13.27 34.23 -1.36
CA THR A 172 -13.00 34.41 -2.79
C THR A 172 -12.12 33.23 -3.30
N LEU A 173 -12.55 32.62 -4.39
CA LEU A 173 -11.83 31.52 -5.04
C LEU A 173 -11.15 32.03 -6.32
N PRO A 174 -9.91 31.61 -6.63
CA PRO A 174 -9.20 32.02 -7.84
C PRO A 174 -9.69 31.33 -9.12
N PHE A 175 -10.52 30.31 -8.99
CA PHE A 175 -11.12 29.53 -10.08
C PHE A 175 -12.64 29.56 -9.96
N SER A 176 -13.33 29.43 -11.07
CA SER A 176 -14.79 29.27 -11.07
C SER A 176 -15.16 27.91 -10.48
N LYS A 177 -16.35 27.78 -9.88
CA LYS A 177 -16.84 26.52 -9.33
C LYS A 177 -16.89 25.39 -10.37
N LYS A 178 -17.04 25.72 -11.66
CA LYS A 178 -16.95 24.74 -12.77
C LYS A 178 -15.54 24.18 -12.98
N GLN A 179 -14.52 24.92 -12.58
CA GLN A 179 -13.12 24.50 -12.71
C GLN A 179 -12.61 23.77 -11.46
N ILE A 180 -13.36 23.81 -10.36
CA ILE A 180 -12.99 23.20 -9.09
C ILE A 180 -13.64 21.83 -8.97
N TYR A 181 -12.83 20.83 -8.66
CA TYR A 181 -13.26 19.52 -8.24
C TYR A 181 -13.04 19.39 -6.74
N LEU A 182 -14.05 18.94 -6.00
CA LEU A 182 -13.93 18.71 -4.57
C LEU A 182 -13.57 17.23 -4.32
N SER A 183 -12.43 17.01 -3.69
CA SER A 183 -11.96 15.66 -3.36
C SER A 183 -12.31 15.28 -1.94
N LEU A 184 -13.10 14.22 -1.80
CA LEU A 184 -13.53 13.70 -0.51
C LEU A 184 -12.42 12.87 0.14
N ASP A 185 -12.27 13.00 1.47
CA ASP A 185 -11.39 12.15 2.24
C ASP A 185 -11.81 10.67 2.09
N PRO A 186 -10.91 9.72 1.78
CA PRO A 186 -11.28 8.31 1.61
C PRO A 186 -11.88 7.66 2.87
N PHE A 187 -11.76 8.32 4.00
CA PHE A 187 -12.31 7.85 5.26
C PHE A 187 -13.17 8.89 5.96
N CYS A 188 -14.35 8.47 6.38
CA CYS A 188 -15.22 9.21 7.30
C CYS A 188 -15.55 8.34 8.52
N PRO A 189 -15.33 8.81 9.76
CA PRO A 189 -15.84 8.11 10.94
C PRO A 189 -17.37 8.03 10.90
N ALA A 190 -17.94 6.92 11.34
CA ALA A 190 -19.40 6.73 11.37
C ALA A 190 -20.13 7.87 12.13
N ALA A 191 -19.52 8.38 13.20
CA ALA A 191 -20.08 9.50 13.97
C ALA A 191 -20.17 10.83 13.19
N LEU A 192 -19.48 10.96 12.05
CA LEU A 192 -19.44 12.19 11.23
C LEU A 192 -20.15 12.01 9.87
N GLU A 193 -20.82 10.87 9.64
CA GLU A 193 -21.49 10.62 8.36
C GLU A 193 -22.62 11.59 8.07
N ASP A 194 -23.43 11.92 9.08
CA ASP A 194 -24.52 12.88 8.93
C ASP A 194 -24.00 14.29 8.63
N GLU A 195 -22.95 14.74 9.34
CA GLU A 195 -22.30 16.03 9.10
C GLU A 195 -21.71 16.10 7.69
N LEU A 196 -21.12 15.00 7.21
CA LEU A 196 -20.62 14.90 5.85
C LEU A 196 -21.76 14.99 4.83
N ALA A 197 -22.90 14.31 5.05
CA ALA A 197 -24.05 14.35 4.15
C ALA A 197 -24.64 15.76 4.06
N GLU A 198 -24.73 16.48 5.18
CA GLU A 198 -25.16 17.90 5.22
C GLU A 198 -24.17 18.79 4.47
N LEU A 199 -22.87 18.62 4.69
CA LEU A 199 -21.82 19.36 3.97
C LEU A 199 -21.90 19.15 2.47
N LEU A 200 -22.08 17.90 2.01
CA LEU A 200 -22.22 17.60 0.59
C LEU A 200 -23.43 18.30 -0.02
N SER A 201 -24.57 18.28 0.68
CA SER A 201 -25.77 18.96 0.23
C SER A 201 -25.56 20.48 0.11
N PHE A 202 -24.98 21.08 1.14
CA PHE A 202 -24.64 22.50 1.14
C PHE A 202 -23.73 22.88 -0.02
N LEU A 203 -22.65 22.14 -0.27
CA LEU A 203 -21.70 22.45 -1.34
C LEU A 203 -22.28 22.22 -2.75
N VAL A 204 -23.15 21.22 -2.91
CA VAL A 204 -23.88 21.01 -4.17
C VAL A 204 -24.83 22.18 -4.43
N ASP A 205 -25.55 22.67 -3.42
CA ASP A 205 -26.45 23.83 -3.51
C ASP A 205 -25.67 25.12 -3.79
N GLU A 206 -24.45 25.24 -3.25
CA GLU A 206 -23.52 26.32 -3.60
C GLU A 206 -23.00 26.26 -5.06
N GLY A 207 -23.30 25.20 -5.80
CA GLY A 207 -23.00 25.05 -7.21
C GLY A 207 -21.71 24.30 -7.55
N PHE A 208 -21.11 23.58 -6.59
CA PHE A 208 -20.02 22.67 -6.90
C PHE A 208 -20.57 21.39 -7.52
N LYS A 209 -20.17 21.10 -8.76
CA LYS A 209 -20.73 20.01 -9.56
C LYS A 209 -19.77 18.84 -9.77
N ASN A 210 -18.46 19.01 -9.55
CA ASN A 210 -17.45 18.02 -9.85
C ASN A 210 -16.86 17.45 -8.56
N TRP A 211 -16.93 16.11 -8.37
CA TRP A 211 -16.63 15.44 -7.12
C TRP A 211 -15.68 14.26 -7.33
N VAL A 212 -14.52 14.30 -6.67
CA VAL A 212 -13.61 13.15 -6.60
C VAL A 212 -14.04 12.27 -5.42
N VAL A 213 -14.52 11.09 -5.74
CA VAL A 213 -15.02 10.10 -4.78
C VAL A 213 -13.93 9.06 -4.51
N ASN A 214 -13.54 8.91 -3.26
CA ASN A 214 -12.46 8.03 -2.81
C ASN A 214 -12.94 6.85 -1.97
N ASN A 215 -14.26 6.71 -1.83
CA ASN A 215 -14.91 5.63 -1.09
C ASN A 215 -16.25 5.31 -1.77
N PRO A 216 -16.66 4.05 -1.91
CA PRO A 216 -17.97 3.68 -2.46
C PRO A 216 -19.15 4.36 -1.77
N ALA A 217 -19.06 4.61 -0.45
CA ALA A 217 -20.09 5.32 0.30
C ALA A 217 -20.36 6.74 -0.23
N HIS A 218 -19.34 7.44 -0.74
CA HIS A 218 -19.49 8.77 -1.34
C HIS A 218 -20.42 8.76 -2.55
N ILE A 219 -20.39 7.68 -3.34
CA ILE A 219 -21.26 7.49 -4.50
C ILE A 219 -22.72 7.43 -4.03
N THR A 220 -22.98 6.72 -2.93
CA THR A 220 -24.32 6.64 -2.34
C THR A 220 -24.78 7.97 -1.78
N MET A 221 -23.93 8.72 -1.08
CA MET A 221 -24.24 10.04 -0.52
C MET A 221 -24.53 11.08 -1.60
N LEU A 222 -23.93 10.97 -2.77
CA LEU A 222 -24.11 11.88 -3.91
C LEU A 222 -25.18 11.40 -4.91
N ARG A 223 -25.77 10.24 -4.68
CA ARG A 223 -26.81 9.66 -5.55
C ARG A 223 -28.02 10.58 -5.66
N GLY A 224 -28.53 10.77 -6.88
CA GLY A 224 -29.67 11.64 -7.15
C GLY A 224 -29.34 13.13 -7.20
N LYS A 225 -28.13 13.53 -6.83
CA LYS A 225 -27.67 14.91 -7.02
C LYS A 225 -27.14 15.07 -8.45
N GLN A 226 -27.38 16.25 -9.04
CA GLN A 226 -26.90 16.57 -10.41
C GLN A 226 -25.42 16.96 -10.37
N VAL A 227 -24.55 16.00 -10.27
CA VAL A 227 -23.10 16.16 -10.14
C VAL A 227 -22.35 15.17 -11.03
N HIS A 228 -21.10 15.49 -11.34
CA HIS A 228 -20.16 14.61 -12.03
C HIS A 228 -19.29 13.91 -11.01
N LEU A 229 -19.23 12.58 -11.08
CA LEU A 229 -18.41 11.75 -10.21
C LEU A 229 -17.11 11.34 -10.91
N ILE A 230 -16.00 11.65 -10.26
CA ILE A 230 -14.66 11.28 -10.66
C ILE A 230 -14.16 10.21 -9.68
N GLY A 231 -13.84 9.03 -10.16
CA GLY A 231 -13.25 7.97 -9.34
C GLY A 231 -11.85 8.35 -8.89
N GLY A 232 -11.66 8.58 -7.61
CA GLY A 232 -10.37 8.92 -7.04
C GLY A 232 -9.43 7.70 -6.92
N PRO A 233 -8.14 7.93 -6.61
CA PRO A 233 -7.11 6.89 -6.59
C PRO A 233 -7.38 5.77 -5.56
N TYR A 234 -8.11 6.06 -4.49
CA TYR A 234 -8.45 5.08 -3.45
C TYR A 234 -9.58 4.11 -3.84
N LEU A 235 -10.19 4.28 -5.00
CA LEU A 235 -11.09 3.27 -5.58
C LEU A 235 -10.36 2.18 -6.37
N TYR A 236 -9.03 2.26 -6.45
CA TYR A 236 -8.14 1.23 -6.97
C TYR A 236 -8.55 0.65 -8.33
N THR A 237 -8.65 1.51 -9.34
CA THR A 237 -9.01 1.12 -10.71
C THR A 237 -7.88 0.37 -11.43
N PHE A 238 -7.41 -0.74 -10.87
CA PHE A 238 -6.31 -1.55 -11.41
C PHE A 238 -6.72 -2.56 -12.48
N ASN A 239 -8.02 -2.74 -12.70
CA ASN A 239 -8.53 -3.71 -13.66
C ASN A 239 -9.88 -3.28 -14.25
N ARG A 240 -10.26 -3.91 -15.37
CA ARG A 240 -11.50 -3.59 -16.10
C ARG A 240 -12.76 -3.85 -15.29
N TRP A 241 -12.76 -4.82 -14.36
CA TRP A 241 -13.91 -5.12 -13.50
C TRP A 241 -14.21 -3.98 -12.53
N ALA A 242 -13.17 -3.44 -11.88
CA ALA A 242 -13.33 -2.29 -11.00
C ALA A 242 -13.85 -1.06 -11.76
N VAL A 243 -13.31 -0.81 -12.95
CA VAL A 243 -13.75 0.30 -13.81
C VAL A 243 -15.21 0.10 -14.25
N SER A 244 -15.57 -1.07 -14.76
CA SER A 244 -16.93 -1.39 -15.19
C SER A 244 -17.95 -1.26 -14.05
N TRP A 245 -17.59 -1.73 -12.86
CA TRP A 245 -18.47 -1.58 -11.70
C TRP A 245 -18.71 -0.11 -11.37
N LEU A 246 -17.66 0.72 -11.40
CA LEU A 246 -17.75 2.16 -11.16
C LEU A 246 -18.56 2.89 -12.25
N GLU A 247 -18.40 2.50 -13.53
CA GLU A 247 -19.23 3.03 -14.62
C GLU A 247 -20.72 2.77 -14.37
N ASN A 248 -21.07 1.59 -13.90
CA ASN A 248 -22.44 1.23 -13.53
C ASN A 248 -22.96 2.04 -12.31
N GLN A 249 -22.06 2.71 -11.58
CA GLN A 249 -22.40 3.66 -10.52
C GLN A 249 -22.34 5.14 -10.99
N ASN A 250 -22.34 5.39 -12.29
CA ASN A 250 -22.23 6.71 -12.92
C ASN A 250 -20.88 7.43 -12.64
N VAL A 251 -19.82 6.71 -12.32
CA VAL A 251 -18.47 7.27 -12.27
C VAL A 251 -17.88 7.21 -13.67
N GLN A 252 -17.67 8.36 -14.30
CA GLN A 252 -17.37 8.44 -15.73
C GLN A 252 -15.87 8.54 -16.05
N VAL A 253 -15.09 9.12 -15.14
CA VAL A 253 -13.65 9.34 -15.30
C VAL A 253 -12.90 8.95 -14.04
N PHE A 254 -11.61 8.68 -14.16
CA PHE A 254 -10.85 8.03 -13.10
C PHE A 254 -9.48 8.67 -12.90
N ILE A 255 -9.08 8.90 -11.65
CA ILE A 255 -7.71 9.21 -11.29
C ILE A 255 -6.99 7.89 -11.06
N SER A 256 -5.96 7.62 -11.84
CA SER A 256 -5.17 6.40 -11.66
C SER A 256 -4.52 6.36 -10.28
N PRO A 257 -4.56 5.23 -9.56
CA PRO A 257 -3.73 5.05 -8.39
C PRO A 257 -2.26 5.30 -8.71
N LEU A 258 -1.53 5.89 -7.77
CA LEU A 258 -0.13 6.25 -7.98
C LEU A 258 0.77 5.01 -8.16
N GLU A 259 0.37 3.88 -7.57
CA GLU A 259 1.04 2.58 -7.66
C GLU A 259 0.82 1.86 -8.99
N ASN A 260 0.00 2.43 -9.88
CA ASN A 260 -0.31 1.81 -11.17
C ASN A 260 0.88 1.92 -12.12
N SER A 261 1.06 0.92 -12.97
CA SER A 261 2.10 0.91 -14.00
C SER A 261 1.54 1.30 -15.38
N ARG A 262 2.40 1.80 -16.25
CA ARG A 262 2.01 2.05 -17.65
C ARG A 262 1.41 0.82 -18.33
N ARG A 263 2.07 -0.33 -18.16
CA ARG A 263 1.59 -1.58 -18.77
C ARG A 263 0.18 -1.92 -18.30
N ASN A 264 -0.09 -1.74 -17.00
CA ASN A 264 -1.41 -2.01 -16.46
C ASN A 264 -2.45 -0.98 -16.94
N LEU A 265 -2.09 0.31 -17.02
CA LEU A 265 -2.96 1.33 -17.60
C LEU A 265 -3.35 1.01 -19.03
N GLU A 266 -2.37 0.65 -19.86
CA GLU A 266 -2.60 0.28 -21.28
C GLU A 266 -3.42 -1.02 -21.43
N ALA A 267 -3.28 -1.95 -20.49
CA ALA A 267 -4.06 -3.20 -20.47
C ALA A 267 -5.49 -2.99 -19.95
N THR A 268 -5.67 -2.09 -18.98
CA THR A 268 -6.98 -1.79 -18.40
C THR A 268 -7.83 -0.94 -19.36
N TYR A 269 -7.21 0.05 -20.02
CA TYR A 269 -7.92 1.00 -20.92
C TYR A 269 -7.44 0.86 -22.34
N GLU A 270 -8.35 0.55 -23.24
CA GLU A 270 -8.11 0.60 -24.68
C GLU A 270 -7.93 2.06 -25.15
N MET A 271 -7.38 2.25 -26.34
CA MET A 271 -7.07 3.57 -26.89
C MET A 271 -8.28 4.53 -26.83
N SER A 272 -9.47 4.04 -27.14
CA SER A 272 -10.73 4.80 -27.12
C SER A 272 -11.17 5.23 -25.71
N GLN A 273 -10.60 4.66 -24.66
CA GLN A 273 -11.01 4.87 -23.27
C GLN A 273 -9.99 5.71 -22.49
N ARG A 274 -8.77 5.89 -23.00
CA ARG A 274 -7.66 6.55 -22.29
C ARG A 274 -7.89 8.03 -21.99
N GLY A 275 -8.74 8.68 -22.77
CA GLY A 275 -9.19 10.06 -22.50
C GLY A 275 -10.06 10.21 -21.23
N ARG A 276 -10.39 9.11 -20.54
CA ARG A 276 -11.14 9.09 -19.29
C ARG A 276 -10.26 8.95 -18.05
N VAL A 277 -8.94 8.94 -18.25
CA VAL A 277 -7.99 8.66 -17.17
C VAL A 277 -7.09 9.86 -16.91
N LEU A 278 -7.11 10.33 -15.67
CA LEU A 278 -6.18 11.33 -15.15
C LEU A 278 -4.97 10.61 -14.55
N VAL A 279 -3.80 10.81 -15.15
CA VAL A 279 -2.56 10.14 -14.77
C VAL A 279 -1.74 11.04 -13.84
N PRO A 280 -1.47 10.63 -12.59
CA PRO A 280 -0.55 11.36 -11.72
C PRO A 280 0.86 11.35 -12.30
N ILE A 281 1.44 12.54 -12.49
CA ILE A 281 2.80 12.72 -13.02
C ILE A 281 3.76 13.30 -12.00
N PHE A 282 3.24 13.87 -10.92
CA PHE A 282 3.99 14.38 -9.79
C PHE A 282 3.15 14.28 -8.52
N ALA A 283 3.74 13.83 -7.40
CA ALA A 283 3.06 13.77 -6.12
C ALA A 283 4.03 13.69 -4.94
N TYR A 284 3.56 14.16 -3.77
CA TYR A 284 4.10 13.78 -2.47
C TYR A 284 3.25 12.64 -1.91
N PRO A 285 3.64 11.37 -2.11
CA PRO A 285 2.78 10.24 -1.73
C PRO A 285 2.71 10.08 -0.22
N ALA A 286 1.49 10.03 0.32
CA ALA A 286 1.29 9.69 1.72
C ALA A 286 1.40 8.18 1.89
N LEU A 287 2.50 7.70 2.46
CA LEU A 287 2.76 6.27 2.71
C LEU A 287 1.97 5.76 3.90
N PHE A 288 1.84 6.61 4.92
CA PHE A 288 1.00 6.37 6.07
C PHE A 288 0.10 7.57 6.29
N ARG A 289 -1.11 7.27 6.66
CA ARG A 289 -2.15 8.23 6.97
C ARG A 289 -2.76 7.85 8.32
N MET A 290 -2.53 8.69 9.31
CA MET A 290 -2.96 8.46 10.70
C MET A 290 -3.95 9.53 11.10
N ARG A 291 -5.02 9.15 11.81
CA ARG A 291 -6.05 10.06 12.33
C ARG A 291 -5.69 10.67 13.67
N PHE A 292 -4.50 10.41 14.14
CA PHE A 292 -3.98 10.94 15.39
C PHE A 292 -2.68 11.71 15.13
N LYS A 293 -2.35 12.60 16.04
CA LYS A 293 -1.05 13.26 16.03
C LYS A 293 0.01 12.29 16.53
N LEU A 294 1.13 12.21 15.83
CA LEU A 294 2.27 11.44 16.28
C LEU A 294 2.78 12.01 17.61
N PRO A 295 3.32 11.16 18.52
CA PRO A 295 3.87 11.61 19.79
C PRO A 295 4.99 12.64 19.58
N THR A 296 4.98 13.70 20.39
CA THR A 296 6.02 14.74 20.38
C THR A 296 7.34 14.26 21.01
N SER A 297 7.35 13.08 21.64
CA SER A 297 8.55 12.46 22.21
C SER A 297 9.55 12.00 21.15
N TYR A 298 9.14 11.91 19.90
CA TYR A 298 9.99 11.56 18.77
C TYR A 298 10.03 12.72 17.78
N ASP A 299 11.22 12.99 17.24
CA ASP A 299 11.36 13.93 16.12
C ASP A 299 11.13 13.19 14.81
N PHE A 300 9.96 13.42 14.19
CA PHE A 300 9.60 12.87 12.89
C PHE A 300 9.75 13.90 11.75
N THR A 301 10.47 14.99 11.98
CA THR A 301 10.73 15.99 10.94
C THR A 301 11.48 15.35 9.77
N PHE A 302 12.52 14.56 10.08
CA PHE A 302 13.19 13.67 9.14
C PHE A 302 13.64 12.41 9.85
N PHE A 303 13.41 11.27 9.25
CA PHE A 303 13.85 9.97 9.77
C PHE A 303 14.14 9.03 8.59
N SER A 304 15.01 8.06 8.81
CA SER A 304 15.43 7.13 7.75
C SER A 304 15.07 5.70 8.11
N ASP A 305 14.79 4.90 7.08
CA ASP A 305 14.67 3.45 7.24
C ASP A 305 16.04 2.76 7.23
N LYS A 306 16.03 1.43 7.29
CA LYS A 306 17.26 0.62 7.27
C LYS A 306 18.00 0.65 5.94
N GLU A 307 17.32 1.06 4.87
CA GLU A 307 17.86 1.18 3.52
C GLU A 307 18.41 2.58 3.25
N GLY A 308 18.30 3.48 4.24
CA GLY A 308 18.77 4.87 4.15
C GLY A 308 17.82 5.80 3.39
N LEU A 309 16.58 5.36 3.14
CA LEU A 309 15.55 6.23 2.55
C LEU A 309 15.02 7.17 3.61
N THR A 310 14.93 8.45 3.27
CA THR A 310 14.50 9.51 4.19
C THR A 310 13.02 9.83 4.02
N PHE A 311 12.36 10.01 5.15
CA PHE A 311 10.93 10.31 5.26
C PHE A 311 10.73 11.53 6.15
N LYS A 312 9.57 12.14 6.02
CA LYS A 312 9.10 13.22 6.88
C LYS A 312 7.64 13.02 7.27
N ALA A 313 7.27 13.54 8.42
CA ALA A 313 5.87 13.62 8.83
C ALA A 313 5.29 15.01 8.56
N LEU A 314 4.07 15.05 8.06
CA LEU A 314 3.24 16.23 7.96
C LEU A 314 2.13 16.13 9.00
N TYR A 315 1.96 17.18 9.78
CA TYR A 315 0.89 17.28 10.79
C TYR A 315 -0.17 18.26 10.29
N THR A 316 -1.42 17.83 10.35
CA THR A 316 -2.58 18.63 10.01
C THR A 316 -3.61 18.55 11.14
N PRO A 317 -4.63 19.43 11.18
CA PRO A 317 -5.75 19.29 12.11
C PRO A 317 -6.46 17.93 11.98
N ASP A 318 -6.48 17.35 10.78
CA ASP A 318 -7.18 16.11 10.45
C ASP A 318 -6.35 14.84 10.66
N GLY A 319 -5.09 14.97 11.13
CA GLY A 319 -4.21 13.84 11.41
C GLY A 319 -2.77 14.05 10.99
N SER A 320 -2.05 12.95 10.84
CA SER A 320 -0.65 12.95 10.46
C SER A 320 -0.42 12.09 9.22
N PHE A 321 0.54 12.51 8.41
CA PHE A 321 0.95 11.78 7.20
C PHE A 321 2.45 11.52 7.24
N VAL A 322 2.88 10.36 6.79
CA VAL A 322 4.30 10.06 6.54
C VAL A 322 4.52 10.00 5.03
N MET A 323 5.49 10.75 4.57
CA MET A 323 5.84 10.89 3.15
C MET A 323 7.33 10.67 2.95
N PRO A 324 7.78 10.22 1.77
CA PRO A 324 9.19 10.30 1.43
C PRO A 324 9.65 11.77 1.38
N GLU A 325 10.92 12.01 1.64
CA GLU A 325 11.53 13.34 1.53
C GLU A 325 11.40 13.86 0.11
N ASN A 326 11.74 13.02 -0.86
CA ASN A 326 11.69 13.35 -2.27
C ASN A 326 10.34 12.98 -2.88
N PRO A 327 9.72 13.89 -3.67
CA PRO A 327 8.46 13.59 -4.35
C PRO A 327 8.64 12.56 -5.47
N PHE A 328 7.54 11.88 -5.80
CA PHE A 328 7.43 11.10 -7.01
C PHE A 328 7.33 12.02 -8.24
N SER A 329 8.04 11.70 -9.33
CA SER A 329 7.94 12.47 -10.57
C SER A 329 8.18 11.61 -11.81
N ILE A 330 7.27 11.76 -12.78
CA ILE A 330 7.38 11.28 -14.16
C ILE A 330 7.03 12.41 -15.14
N VAL A 331 7.24 13.67 -14.77
CA VAL A 331 6.90 14.83 -15.60
C VAL A 331 7.62 14.80 -16.95
N ASP A 332 8.81 14.20 -17.02
CA ASP A 332 9.59 13.98 -18.23
C ASP A 332 8.98 12.91 -19.17
N LYS A 333 7.94 12.21 -18.76
CA LYS A 333 7.27 11.16 -19.56
C LYS A 333 5.96 11.60 -20.19
N VAL A 334 5.56 12.87 -20.05
CA VAL A 334 4.25 13.37 -20.54
C VAL A 334 4.08 13.16 -22.04
N GLN A 335 5.12 13.42 -22.86
CA GLN A 335 5.02 13.19 -24.30
C GLN A 335 4.85 11.69 -24.66
N PHE A 336 5.44 10.85 -23.85
CA PHE A 336 5.29 9.40 -23.99
C PHE A 336 3.87 8.96 -23.65
N LEU A 337 3.31 9.46 -22.53
CA LEU A 337 1.92 9.22 -22.13
C LEU A 337 0.94 9.73 -23.19
N LYS A 338 1.20 10.90 -23.76
CA LYS A 338 0.38 11.49 -24.83
C LYS A 338 0.36 10.60 -26.08
N LYS A 339 1.50 10.09 -26.51
CA LYS A 339 1.59 9.14 -27.63
C LYS A 339 0.83 7.83 -27.34
N ALA A 340 0.78 7.44 -26.06
CA ALA A 340 -0.01 6.30 -25.61
C ALA A 340 -1.51 6.62 -25.44
N GLY A 341 -1.97 7.83 -25.78
CA GLY A 341 -3.38 8.24 -25.72
C GLY A 341 -3.87 8.80 -24.38
N PHE A 342 -3.00 8.95 -23.39
CA PHE A 342 -3.33 9.60 -22.12
C PHE A 342 -3.08 11.10 -22.24
N THR A 343 -4.13 11.90 -22.10
CA THR A 343 -4.10 13.35 -22.35
C THR A 343 -4.42 14.19 -21.12
N HIS A 344 -4.65 13.57 -19.98
CA HIS A 344 -4.99 14.21 -18.72
C HIS A 344 -3.90 13.91 -17.68
N TYR A 345 -3.29 14.95 -17.12
CA TYR A 345 -2.12 14.82 -16.24
C TYR A 345 -2.37 15.51 -14.90
N LEU A 346 -2.04 14.86 -13.80
CA LEU A 346 -2.22 15.37 -12.45
C LEU A 346 -0.88 15.68 -11.80
N ILE A 347 -0.73 16.93 -11.34
CA ILE A 347 0.29 17.33 -10.37
C ILE A 347 -0.38 17.41 -9.01
N ASP A 348 -0.04 16.51 -8.10
CA ASP A 348 -0.59 16.46 -6.73
C ASP A 348 0.35 17.19 -5.75
N MET A 349 -0.07 18.39 -5.34
CA MET A 349 0.60 19.23 -4.35
C MET A 349 -0.10 19.21 -2.98
N SER A 350 -1.03 18.27 -2.76
CA SER A 350 -1.91 18.29 -1.58
C SER A 350 -1.20 18.01 -0.25
N LYS A 351 0.02 17.49 -0.28
CA LYS A 351 0.78 17.17 0.95
C LYS A 351 1.96 18.12 1.18
N THR A 352 1.89 19.31 0.63
CA THR A 352 2.89 20.36 0.83
C THR A 352 2.25 21.72 0.74
N HIS A 353 2.90 22.72 1.33
CA HIS A 353 2.54 24.11 1.03
C HIS A 353 3.10 24.50 -0.34
N VAL A 354 2.25 25.05 -1.21
CA VAL A 354 2.61 25.32 -2.59
C VAL A 354 3.37 26.65 -2.73
N HIS A 355 4.64 26.54 -3.08
CA HIS A 355 5.44 27.70 -3.46
C HIS A 355 5.35 27.94 -4.98
N LYS A 356 4.90 29.12 -5.39
CA LYS A 356 4.72 29.51 -6.82
C LYS A 356 5.94 29.19 -7.69
N LYS A 357 7.15 29.50 -7.20
CA LYS A 357 8.40 29.23 -7.93
C LYS A 357 8.63 27.73 -8.16
N HIS A 358 8.40 26.92 -7.12
CA HIS A 358 8.56 25.47 -7.21
C HIS A 358 7.53 24.86 -8.17
N PHE A 359 6.26 25.24 -8.02
CA PHE A 359 5.22 24.78 -8.93
C PHE A 359 5.52 25.12 -10.40
N ARG A 360 5.96 26.36 -10.67
CA ARG A 360 6.39 26.78 -12.01
C ARG A 360 7.56 25.94 -12.55
N GLN A 361 8.51 25.53 -11.70
CA GLN A 361 9.60 24.64 -12.10
C GLN A 361 9.08 23.27 -12.53
N ILE A 362 8.11 22.68 -11.79
CA ILE A 362 7.49 21.40 -12.13
C ILE A 362 6.78 21.51 -13.48
N VAL A 363 5.95 22.54 -13.69
CA VAL A 363 5.23 22.75 -14.95
C VAL A 363 6.21 22.98 -16.10
N SER A 364 7.26 23.78 -15.90
CA SER A 364 8.29 23.99 -16.92
C SER A 364 9.03 22.70 -17.30
N ALA A 365 9.35 21.85 -16.32
CA ALA A 365 9.98 20.55 -16.58
C ALA A 365 9.04 19.63 -17.37
N MET A 366 7.76 19.61 -17.02
CA MET A 366 6.72 18.88 -17.76
C MET A 366 6.66 19.33 -19.23
N MET A 367 6.59 20.65 -19.46
CA MET A 367 6.49 21.21 -20.82
C MET A 367 7.72 20.92 -21.67
N LYS A 368 8.88 20.82 -21.04
CA LYS A 368 10.17 20.57 -21.70
C LYS A 368 10.58 19.08 -21.72
N ASN A 369 9.77 18.21 -21.14
CA ASN A 369 10.10 16.79 -20.91
C ASN A 369 11.45 16.59 -20.20
N GLN A 370 11.70 17.37 -19.16
CA GLN A 370 12.94 17.33 -18.40
C GLN A 370 12.71 16.63 -17.06
N ILE A 371 13.70 15.85 -16.64
CA ILE A 371 13.73 15.25 -15.32
C ILE A 371 13.87 16.36 -14.28
N LEU A 372 13.07 16.29 -13.23
CA LEU A 372 13.23 17.16 -12.06
C LEU A 372 14.35 16.64 -11.17
N PRO A 373 15.21 17.53 -10.65
CA PRO A 373 16.14 17.15 -9.59
C PRO A 373 15.40 16.77 -8.31
N ASP A 374 16.07 16.05 -7.44
CA ASP A 374 15.60 15.70 -6.10
C ASP A 374 14.21 15.02 -6.08
N THR A 375 13.96 14.19 -7.07
CA THR A 375 12.77 13.34 -7.13
C THR A 375 13.13 11.90 -6.86
N GLY A 376 12.27 11.19 -6.12
CA GLY A 376 12.42 9.80 -5.75
C GLY A 376 11.45 8.90 -6.47
N ILE A 377 11.81 7.62 -6.57
CA ILE A 377 10.92 6.55 -7.05
C ILE A 377 10.47 5.67 -5.89
N PHE A 378 10.63 6.14 -4.70
CA PHE A 378 10.36 5.39 -3.47
C PHE A 378 9.27 4.32 -3.65
N ASN A 379 9.58 3.04 -3.44
CA ASN A 379 8.74 1.86 -3.63
C ASN A 379 8.03 1.71 -4.99
N TRP A 380 7.97 2.73 -5.82
CA TRP A 380 7.59 2.58 -7.22
C TRP A 380 8.80 2.05 -7.97
N LYS A 381 8.91 0.74 -7.92
CA LYS A 381 10.03 0.03 -8.52
C LYS A 381 10.17 0.40 -9.98
N ASP A 382 11.39 0.32 -10.43
CA ASP A 382 11.82 0.55 -11.77
C ASP A 382 10.85 0.05 -12.82
N GLY A 383 10.60 0.88 -13.81
CA GLY A 383 9.73 0.52 -14.90
C GLY A 383 8.27 0.97 -14.76
N PHE A 384 7.92 1.68 -13.73
CA PHE A 384 6.55 2.16 -13.55
C PHE A 384 6.05 2.94 -14.78
N TYR A 385 6.89 3.70 -15.42
CA TYR A 385 6.68 4.31 -16.73
C TYR A 385 7.98 4.34 -17.57
N SER A 386 8.98 3.53 -17.24
CA SER A 386 10.28 3.47 -17.93
C SER A 386 10.49 2.09 -18.56
N PRO A 387 10.28 1.96 -19.87
CA PRO A 387 10.47 0.70 -20.57
C PRO A 387 11.91 0.17 -20.46
N GLU A 388 12.91 1.06 -20.45
CA GLU A 388 14.32 0.72 -20.39
C GLU A 388 14.62 -0.02 -19.07
N LYS A 389 14.14 0.50 -17.95
CA LYS A 389 14.35 -0.12 -16.64
C LYS A 389 13.57 -1.42 -16.44
N MET A 390 12.41 -1.58 -17.10
CA MET A 390 11.69 -2.86 -17.13
C MET A 390 12.49 -3.93 -17.87
N GLU A 391 13.17 -3.56 -18.94
CA GLU A 391 14.03 -4.47 -19.68
C GLU A 391 15.24 -4.89 -18.85
N GLU A 392 15.90 -3.94 -18.19
CA GLU A 392 16.99 -4.22 -17.25
C GLU A 392 16.58 -5.14 -16.11
N TYR A 393 15.38 -4.93 -15.56
CA TYR A 393 14.83 -5.78 -14.49
C TYR A 393 14.55 -7.19 -14.97
N LYS A 394 13.96 -7.36 -16.16
CA LYS A 394 13.76 -8.68 -16.77
C LYS A 394 15.08 -9.41 -16.98
N GLN A 395 16.06 -8.73 -17.57
CA GLN A 395 17.39 -9.30 -17.78
C GLN A 395 18.08 -9.67 -16.47
N ALA A 396 17.91 -8.87 -15.41
CA ALA A 396 18.43 -9.19 -14.09
C ALA A 396 17.76 -10.41 -13.47
N GLN A 397 16.45 -10.58 -13.64
CA GLN A 397 15.71 -11.77 -13.20
C GLN A 397 16.12 -13.02 -13.97
N GLU A 398 16.28 -12.94 -15.29
CA GLU A 398 16.75 -14.03 -16.13
C GLU A 398 18.15 -14.49 -15.71
N ARG A 399 19.10 -13.54 -15.53
CA ARG A 399 20.45 -13.84 -15.02
C ARG A 399 20.44 -14.47 -13.61
N ALA A 400 19.52 -14.09 -12.76
CA ALA A 400 19.35 -14.66 -11.43
C ALA A 400 18.71 -16.07 -11.48
N GLY A 401 17.81 -16.31 -12.46
CA GLY A 401 17.23 -17.61 -12.76
C GLY A 401 18.27 -18.61 -13.26
N ASP A 402 19.12 -18.19 -14.21
CA ASP A 402 20.18 -19.01 -14.79
C ASP A 402 21.24 -19.39 -13.76
N LYS A 403 21.58 -18.49 -12.82
CA LYS A 403 22.48 -18.82 -11.70
C LYS A 403 21.91 -19.86 -10.75
N LYS A 404 20.61 -19.90 -10.53
CA LYS A 404 19.94 -20.92 -9.71
C LYS A 404 19.89 -22.29 -10.40
N THR A 405 19.75 -22.32 -11.72
CA THR A 405 19.77 -23.54 -12.53
C THR A 405 21.19 -24.09 -12.66
N ALA A 406 22.19 -23.24 -12.89
CA ALA A 406 23.59 -23.65 -12.96
C ALA A 406 24.16 -24.15 -11.62
N GLY A 407 23.64 -23.63 -10.49
CA GLY A 407 23.98 -24.12 -9.15
C GLY A 407 23.41 -25.51 -8.83
N LYS A 408 22.26 -25.88 -9.40
CA LYS A 408 21.66 -27.21 -9.23
C LYS A 408 22.34 -28.29 -10.07
N THR A 409 22.91 -27.95 -11.23
CA THR A 409 23.61 -28.89 -12.11
C THR A 409 25.01 -29.25 -11.60
N LYS A 410 25.67 -28.37 -10.86
CA LYS A 410 26.97 -28.65 -10.23
C LYS A 410 26.90 -29.51 -8.97
N GLY A 411 25.73 -29.61 -8.33
CA GLY A 411 25.51 -30.44 -7.14
C GLY A 411 25.23 -31.91 -7.42
N GLN A 412 24.99 -32.30 -8.67
CA GLN A 412 24.68 -33.68 -9.06
C GLN A 412 25.85 -34.48 -9.69
N GLN A 413 27.00 -33.87 -9.90
CA GLN A 413 28.18 -34.52 -10.51
C GLN A 413 29.27 -34.96 -9.53
N SER A 414 29.12 -34.80 -8.23
CA SER A 414 30.15 -35.19 -7.25
C SER A 414 29.70 -36.37 -6.34
N GLY A 415 29.09 -37.39 -6.91
CA GLY A 415 28.63 -38.54 -6.11
C GLY A 415 28.51 -39.82 -6.92
N LYS A 416 29.53 -40.23 -7.69
CA LYS A 416 29.66 -41.63 -8.19
C LYS A 416 31.09 -41.95 -8.58
N THR A 417 31.90 -42.31 -7.60
CA THR A 417 33.08 -43.21 -7.80
C THR A 417 33.14 -44.12 -6.60
N GLY A 418 32.98 -45.40 -6.84
CA GLY A 418 33.28 -46.40 -5.79
C GLY A 418 32.57 -47.72 -6.01
N THR A 419 33.30 -48.60 -6.70
CA THR A 419 33.40 -50.05 -6.58
C THR A 419 32.43 -50.95 -7.34
N ALA A 420 33.01 -51.48 -8.40
CA ALA A 420 32.59 -52.71 -9.07
C ALA A 420 32.83 -53.96 -8.17
N LYS A 421 31.91 -54.91 -8.18
CA LYS A 421 32.25 -56.36 -8.08
C LYS A 421 31.15 -57.23 -8.73
N ASN A 422 31.65 -58.02 -9.69
CA ASN A 422 31.08 -59.16 -10.41
C ASN A 422 29.99 -59.96 -9.68
N LYS A 423 28.96 -60.42 -10.42
CA LYS A 423 28.79 -61.85 -10.75
C LYS A 423 27.67 -62.08 -11.77
N ALA A 424 28.02 -62.98 -12.65
CA ALA A 424 27.47 -63.61 -13.80
C ALA A 424 26.04 -64.17 -13.75
N SER A 425 25.50 -64.25 -14.99
CA SER A 425 24.65 -65.30 -15.59
C SER A 425 23.21 -65.47 -15.08
N ASN A 426 22.20 -65.35 -15.87
CA ASN A 426 21.72 -66.44 -16.74
C ASN A 426 20.51 -65.99 -17.60
N GLN A 427 20.46 -66.63 -18.74
CA GLN A 427 19.52 -66.59 -19.83
C GLN A 427 18.04 -66.74 -19.45
N GLY A 428 17.18 -66.27 -20.35
CA GLY A 428 15.90 -66.95 -20.51
C GLY A 428 14.77 -66.10 -21.16
N ASN A 429 14.74 -66.16 -22.47
CA ASN A 429 13.58 -66.25 -23.40
C ASN A 429 12.32 -65.36 -23.25
N LYS A 430 12.04 -64.71 -24.38
CA LYS A 430 10.72 -64.32 -24.95
C LYS A 430 9.75 -65.52 -25.12
N PRO A 431 8.50 -65.36 -25.64
CA PRO A 431 7.65 -64.19 -25.98
C PRO A 431 6.15 -64.39 -25.63
N LYS A 432 5.40 -63.39 -25.59
CA LYS A 432 4.21 -63.16 -26.44
C LYS A 432 3.63 -61.80 -26.11
#